data_0bfba7b93cdcef1fb84e3f90a9bb1cdf
#
_entry.id   0bfba7b93cdcef1fb84e3f90a9bb1cdf
#
_cell.length_a   1.000
_cell.length_b   1.000
_cell.length_c   1.000
_cell.angle_alpha   90.00
_cell.angle_beta   90.00
_cell.angle_gamma   90.00
#
_symmetry.space_group_name_H-M   'P 1'
#
loop_
_entity.id
_entity.type
_entity.pdbx_description
1 polymer ?
#
loop_
_entity_poly.entity_id
_entity_poly.type
_entity_poly.pdbx_seq_one_letter_code
_entity_poly.pdbx_strand_id
1 'polypeptide(L)'
;MLNDGRVIDGNRRLTCIRRLARQNNEAGWFEAAIIDDATGSDPKRIKLLELAIQIGEEEKVAYDPVDRLVGVYRDVVKNHLITPAEYGNATGMTEAEVKKLVDRAQYMEEFLEFCQAPEQYHLARALKVDGPLGEFSRVLKKYDNRRDKQLVKRLMFANMVVQPEGDITRYVRDFGSVAGTDAEADFKAAELQAMSELLEKMGPDALTREKVSELRSDGNLVDGFKRAGDRARETVRRVKLMDTPAKKSADCLSELEKILPEMLDVLGPDELEKVRRNLVAVADKVEELIGEIDERA
;
A
#
# COMPACT_ATOMS: atom_id res chain seq x y z
N MET A 1 -24.72 1.24 24.53
CA MET A 1 -25.87 1.97 23.97
C MET A 1 -26.02 3.30 24.70
N LEU A 2 -26.38 4.37 24.02
CA LEU A 2 -26.67 5.66 24.65
C LEU A 2 -28.11 5.72 25.19
N ASN A 3 -28.39 6.69 26.09
CA ASN A 3 -29.74 6.88 26.65
C ASN A 3 -30.80 7.21 25.59
N ASP A 4 -30.41 7.79 24.45
CA ASP A 4 -31.29 8.09 23.32
C ASP A 4 -31.56 6.88 22.40
N GLY A 5 -31.05 5.72 22.74
CA GLY A 5 -31.22 4.47 21.98
C GLY A 5 -30.20 4.24 20.86
N ARG A 6 -29.24 5.15 20.62
CA ARG A 6 -28.15 4.90 19.67
C ARG A 6 -27.24 3.81 20.15
N VAL A 7 -26.92 2.87 19.26
CA VAL A 7 -26.04 1.74 19.56
C VAL A 7 -24.63 2.06 19.08
N ILE A 8 -23.66 2.02 20.01
CA ILE A 8 -22.25 2.26 19.71
C ILE A 8 -21.57 0.99 19.22
N ASP A 9 -21.88 -0.14 19.87
CA ASP A 9 -21.41 -1.46 19.44
C ASP A 9 -22.55 -2.49 19.45
N GLY A 10 -22.40 -3.57 18.67
CA GLY A 10 -23.40 -4.60 18.51
C GLY A 10 -24.45 -4.33 17.44
N ASN A 11 -24.25 -3.36 16.52
CA ASN A 11 -25.18 -3.01 15.46
C ASN A 11 -25.57 -4.20 14.56
N ARG A 12 -24.65 -5.12 14.27
CA ARG A 12 -24.93 -6.36 13.52
C ARG A 12 -25.90 -7.26 14.30
N ARG A 13 -25.63 -7.49 15.58
CA ARG A 13 -26.48 -8.28 16.48
C ARG A 13 -27.87 -7.66 16.59
N LEU A 14 -27.96 -6.35 16.82
CA LEU A 14 -29.24 -5.64 16.88
C LEU A 14 -30.02 -5.75 15.57
N THR A 15 -29.37 -5.65 14.42
CA THR A 15 -30.01 -5.83 13.12
C THR A 15 -30.58 -7.24 12.95
N CYS A 16 -29.86 -8.27 13.37
CA CYS A 16 -30.37 -9.64 13.36
C CYS A 16 -31.54 -9.84 14.31
N ILE A 17 -31.47 -9.31 15.53
CA ILE A 17 -32.56 -9.36 16.51
C ILE A 17 -33.80 -8.68 15.96
N ARG A 18 -33.69 -7.47 15.38
CA ARG A 18 -34.81 -6.77 14.77
C ARG A 18 -35.45 -7.54 13.60
N ARG A 19 -34.67 -8.29 12.83
CA ARG A 19 -35.20 -9.16 11.77
C ARG A 19 -35.93 -10.36 12.35
N LEU A 20 -35.36 -11.01 13.36
CA LEU A 20 -35.98 -12.14 14.06
C LEU A 20 -37.30 -11.73 14.78
N ALA A 21 -37.28 -10.59 15.46
CA ALA A 21 -38.46 -10.06 16.16
C ALA A 21 -39.68 -9.79 15.24
N ARG A 22 -39.43 -9.53 13.94
CA ARG A 22 -40.51 -9.44 12.95
C ARG A 22 -41.18 -10.79 12.65
N GLN A 23 -40.49 -11.89 12.92
CA GLN A 23 -40.98 -13.25 12.67
C GLN A 23 -41.45 -13.92 13.96
N ASN A 24 -40.82 -13.56 15.08
CA ASN A 24 -41.13 -14.09 16.40
C ASN A 24 -40.95 -13.01 17.46
N ASN A 25 -42.02 -12.57 18.10
CA ASN A 25 -42.01 -11.51 19.13
C ASN A 25 -41.15 -11.86 20.35
N GLU A 26 -40.98 -13.15 20.67
CA GLU A 26 -40.10 -13.58 21.80
C GLU A 26 -38.60 -13.29 21.57
N ALA A 27 -38.20 -13.16 20.30
CA ALA A 27 -36.81 -12.80 19.94
C ALA A 27 -36.52 -11.30 19.98
N GLY A 28 -37.46 -10.47 20.41
CA GLY A 28 -37.36 -9.00 20.39
C GLY A 28 -36.57 -8.38 21.55
N TRP A 29 -36.03 -9.17 22.46
CA TRP A 29 -35.35 -8.68 23.65
C TRP A 29 -33.83 -8.85 23.56
N PHE A 30 -33.11 -7.89 24.13
CA PHE A 30 -31.65 -7.95 24.24
C PHE A 30 -31.19 -7.16 25.49
N GLU A 31 -30.08 -7.57 26.05
CA GLU A 31 -29.40 -6.84 27.12
C GLU A 31 -28.43 -5.81 26.54
N ALA A 32 -28.38 -4.62 27.12
CA ALA A 32 -27.48 -3.57 26.71
C ALA A 32 -26.93 -2.80 27.91
N ALA A 33 -25.61 -2.56 27.92
CA ALA A 33 -25.02 -1.59 28.82
C ALA A 33 -25.37 -0.17 28.33
N ILE A 34 -25.93 0.66 29.22
CA ILE A 34 -26.23 2.06 28.94
C ILE A 34 -25.08 2.91 29.42
N ILE A 35 -24.59 3.80 28.54
CA ILE A 35 -23.49 4.70 28.81
C ILE A 35 -24.04 5.95 29.48
N ASP A 36 -23.34 6.46 30.49
CA ASP A 36 -23.71 7.67 31.21
C ASP A 36 -23.81 8.91 30.30
N ASP A 37 -24.63 9.88 30.70
CA ASP A 37 -24.91 11.09 29.92
C ASP A 37 -23.66 11.97 29.72
N ALA A 38 -22.69 11.95 30.65
CA ALA A 38 -21.47 12.75 30.52
C ALA A 38 -20.57 12.24 29.39
N THR A 39 -20.51 10.91 29.20
CA THR A 39 -19.81 10.29 28.07
C THR A 39 -20.65 10.34 26.80
N GLY A 40 -21.96 10.10 26.94
CA GLY A 40 -22.90 10.01 25.82
C GLY A 40 -23.20 11.33 25.11
N SER A 41 -22.89 12.47 25.70
CA SER A 41 -23.08 13.81 25.10
C SER A 41 -21.80 14.36 24.41
N ASP A 42 -20.65 13.69 24.57
CA ASP A 42 -19.39 14.09 23.93
C ASP A 42 -19.04 13.17 22.76
N PRO A 43 -19.16 13.65 21.49
CA PRO A 43 -18.87 12.86 20.31
C PRO A 43 -17.46 12.26 20.29
N LYS A 44 -16.49 12.99 20.86
CA LYS A 44 -15.09 12.54 20.93
C LYS A 44 -14.95 11.35 21.88
N ARG A 45 -15.55 11.43 23.09
CA ARG A 45 -15.53 10.32 24.05
C ARG A 45 -16.24 9.09 23.50
N ILE A 46 -17.37 9.27 22.83
CA ILE A 46 -18.08 8.18 22.14
C ILE A 46 -17.15 7.52 21.13
N LYS A 47 -16.45 8.31 20.32
CA LYS A 47 -15.56 7.77 19.29
C LYS A 47 -14.36 7.01 19.87
N LEU A 48 -13.73 7.53 20.89
CA LEU A 48 -12.64 6.85 21.59
C LEU A 48 -13.09 5.54 22.23
N LEU A 49 -14.28 5.52 22.82
CA LEU A 49 -14.88 4.31 23.37
C LEU A 49 -15.19 3.27 22.29
N GLU A 50 -15.77 3.69 21.14
CA GLU A 50 -16.03 2.84 19.99
C GLU A 50 -14.74 2.16 19.51
N LEU A 51 -13.65 2.93 19.34
CA LEU A 51 -12.35 2.41 18.92
C LEU A 51 -11.79 1.41 19.93
N ALA A 52 -11.86 1.71 21.23
CA ALA A 52 -11.37 0.83 22.28
C ALA A 52 -12.15 -0.50 22.33
N ILE A 53 -13.48 -0.48 22.15
CA ILE A 53 -14.30 -1.67 22.10
C ILE A 53 -13.98 -2.50 20.82
N GLN A 54 -13.79 -1.85 19.67
CA GLN A 54 -13.50 -2.52 18.41
C GLN A 54 -12.19 -3.30 18.43
N ILE A 55 -11.23 -2.86 19.23
CA ILE A 55 -9.88 -3.48 19.30
C ILE A 55 -9.78 -4.46 20.46
N GLY A 56 -10.51 -4.20 21.56
CA GLY A 56 -10.43 -5.01 22.79
C GLY A 56 -11.09 -6.40 22.72
N GLU A 57 -11.83 -6.73 21.68
CA GLU A 57 -12.47 -8.03 21.52
C GLU A 57 -11.75 -8.89 20.47
N GLU A 58 -11.00 -9.87 20.90
CA GLU A 58 -10.14 -10.76 20.08
C GLU A 58 -10.89 -11.60 19.01
N GLU A 59 -12.21 -11.75 19.07
CA GLU A 59 -12.99 -12.65 18.19
C GLU A 59 -13.88 -11.93 17.16
N LYS A 60 -13.75 -10.61 16.98
CA LYS A 60 -14.59 -9.92 15.99
C LYS A 60 -14.13 -10.18 14.56
N VAL A 61 -15.09 -10.47 13.70
CA VAL A 61 -14.88 -10.43 12.24
C VAL A 61 -14.24 -9.09 11.89
N ALA A 62 -13.02 -9.16 11.39
CA ALA A 62 -12.25 -7.96 11.01
C ALA A 62 -13.11 -7.04 10.11
N TYR A 63 -13.08 -5.76 10.38
CA TYR A 63 -13.69 -4.77 9.47
C TYR A 63 -12.99 -4.83 8.13
N ASP A 64 -13.74 -4.57 7.05
CA ASP A 64 -13.13 -4.37 5.74
C ASP A 64 -12.06 -3.27 5.85
N PRO A 65 -10.85 -3.48 5.30
CA PRO A 65 -9.79 -2.48 5.36
C PRO A 65 -10.22 -1.09 4.88
N VAL A 66 -11.09 -1.03 3.86
CA VAL A 66 -11.66 0.25 3.36
C VAL A 66 -12.53 0.92 4.42
N ASP A 67 -13.34 0.16 5.19
CA ASP A 67 -14.15 0.76 6.26
C ASP A 67 -13.31 1.43 7.33
N ARG A 68 -12.14 0.86 7.63
CA ARG A 68 -11.17 1.47 8.52
C ARG A 68 -10.63 2.79 7.96
N LEU A 69 -10.29 2.84 6.66
CA LEU A 69 -9.85 4.07 5.99
C LEU A 69 -10.94 5.15 6.02
N VAL A 70 -12.19 4.78 5.76
CA VAL A 70 -13.34 5.70 5.86
C VAL A 70 -13.48 6.28 7.26
N GLY A 71 -13.36 5.45 8.30
CA GLY A 71 -13.38 5.90 9.68
C GLY A 71 -12.27 6.91 9.98
N VAL A 72 -11.03 6.58 9.61
CA VAL A 72 -9.87 7.47 9.81
C VAL A 72 -10.03 8.78 9.04
N TYR A 73 -10.43 8.71 7.77
CA TYR A 73 -10.66 9.92 6.98
C TYR A 73 -11.69 10.83 7.62
N ARG A 74 -12.85 10.29 7.98
CA ARG A 74 -13.95 11.05 8.57
C ARG A 74 -13.58 11.66 9.91
N ASP A 75 -12.98 10.86 10.81
CA ASP A 75 -12.82 11.26 12.20
C ASP A 75 -11.54 12.06 12.46
N VAL A 76 -10.47 11.75 11.73
CA VAL A 76 -9.15 12.40 11.92
C VAL A 76 -8.93 13.51 10.90
N VAL A 77 -9.27 13.28 9.61
CA VAL A 77 -8.94 14.21 8.53
C VAL A 77 -10.04 15.23 8.27
N LYS A 78 -11.29 14.77 8.04
CA LYS A 78 -12.41 15.64 7.64
C LYS A 78 -12.99 16.42 8.80
N ASN A 79 -13.33 15.76 9.90
CA ASN A 79 -14.04 16.36 11.03
C ASN A 79 -13.11 16.83 12.15
N HIS A 80 -11.85 16.44 12.15
CA HIS A 80 -10.88 16.72 13.23
C HIS A 80 -11.44 16.37 14.63
N LEU A 81 -12.26 15.32 14.70
CA LEU A 81 -12.90 14.89 15.94
C LEU A 81 -11.89 14.35 16.95
N ILE A 82 -10.90 13.59 16.44
CA ILE A 82 -9.78 13.05 17.22
C ILE A 82 -8.46 13.31 16.49
N THR A 83 -7.40 13.49 17.26
CA THR A 83 -6.05 13.65 16.71
C THR A 83 -5.42 12.30 16.33
N PRO A 84 -4.40 12.27 15.45
CA PRO A 84 -3.64 11.05 15.19
C PRO A 84 -3.07 10.38 16.43
N ALA A 85 -2.60 11.17 17.41
CA ALA A 85 -2.09 10.66 18.69
C ALA A 85 -3.18 9.98 19.52
N GLU A 86 -4.36 10.58 19.62
CA GLU A 86 -5.51 9.98 20.32
C GLU A 86 -6.00 8.71 19.62
N TYR A 87 -6.02 8.72 18.28
CA TYR A 87 -6.31 7.50 17.50
C TYR A 87 -5.29 6.39 17.82
N GLY A 88 -3.99 6.71 17.82
CA GLY A 88 -2.93 5.77 18.15
C GLY A 88 -3.08 5.19 19.56
N ASN A 89 -3.32 6.04 20.55
CA ASN A 89 -3.54 5.62 21.95
C ASN A 89 -4.76 4.70 22.09
N ALA A 90 -5.88 5.03 21.43
CA ALA A 90 -7.09 4.21 21.47
C ALA A 90 -6.96 2.86 20.74
N THR A 91 -6.06 2.77 19.74
CA THR A 91 -5.91 1.60 18.88
C THR A 91 -4.63 0.79 19.13
N GLY A 92 -3.78 1.24 20.06
CA GLY A 92 -2.47 0.62 20.31
C GLY A 92 -1.47 0.79 19.16
N MET A 93 -1.73 1.69 18.21
CA MET A 93 -0.85 1.94 17.06
C MET A 93 0.19 3.01 17.38
N THR A 94 1.38 2.83 16.80
CA THR A 94 2.42 3.86 16.83
C THR A 94 2.03 5.08 15.99
N GLU A 95 2.59 6.24 16.27
CA GLU A 95 2.36 7.47 15.50
C GLU A 95 2.70 7.28 13.99
N ALA A 96 3.77 6.55 13.70
CA ALA A 96 4.18 6.25 12.32
C ALA A 96 3.16 5.38 11.56
N GLU A 97 2.52 4.44 12.25
CA GLU A 97 1.45 3.61 11.67
C GLU A 97 0.19 4.42 11.45
N VAL A 98 -0.20 5.26 12.40
CA VAL A 98 -1.35 6.16 12.25
C VAL A 98 -1.12 7.12 11.08
N LYS A 99 0.06 7.72 10.96
CA LYS A 99 0.39 8.58 9.83
C LYS A 99 0.23 7.88 8.49
N LYS A 100 0.75 6.66 8.35
CA LYS A 100 0.56 5.85 7.12
C LYS A 100 -0.91 5.56 6.84
N LEU A 101 -1.70 5.34 7.88
CA LEU A 101 -3.13 5.09 7.75
C LEU A 101 -3.89 6.34 7.32
N VAL A 102 -3.53 7.50 7.86
CA VAL A 102 -4.08 8.82 7.47
C VAL A 102 -3.73 9.13 6.01
N ASP A 103 -2.45 8.99 5.61
CA ASP A 103 -2.03 9.19 4.22
C ASP A 103 -2.83 8.29 3.27
N ARG A 104 -2.99 7.00 3.62
CA ARG A 104 -3.76 6.05 2.82
C ARG A 104 -5.24 6.41 2.72
N ALA A 105 -5.82 6.90 3.81
CA ALA A 105 -7.21 7.37 3.83
C ALA A 105 -7.40 8.60 2.92
N GLN A 106 -6.45 9.52 2.90
CA GLN A 106 -6.46 10.66 1.99
C GLN A 106 -6.31 10.21 0.52
N TYR A 107 -5.39 9.28 0.22
CA TYR A 107 -5.26 8.74 -1.14
C TYR A 107 -6.52 8.00 -1.60
N MET A 108 -7.27 7.37 -0.70
CA MET A 108 -8.55 6.76 -1.04
C MET A 108 -9.57 7.80 -1.50
N GLU A 109 -9.68 8.93 -0.81
CA GLU A 109 -10.57 10.02 -1.23
C GLU A 109 -10.15 10.62 -2.57
N GLU A 110 -8.85 10.93 -2.74
CA GLU A 110 -8.33 11.43 -4.01
C GLU A 110 -8.55 10.42 -5.17
N PHE A 111 -8.48 9.12 -4.88
CA PHE A 111 -8.83 8.08 -5.86
C PHE A 111 -10.32 8.12 -6.23
N LEU A 112 -11.20 8.28 -5.25
CA LEU A 112 -12.63 8.40 -5.51
C LEU A 112 -12.97 9.71 -6.27
N GLU A 113 -12.27 10.81 -5.98
CA GLU A 113 -12.36 12.04 -6.78
C GLU A 113 -11.89 11.82 -8.23
N PHE A 114 -10.76 11.11 -8.43
CA PHE A 114 -10.29 10.73 -9.76
C PHE A 114 -11.32 9.91 -10.53
N CYS A 115 -12.05 9.02 -9.84
CA CYS A 115 -13.17 8.23 -10.38
C CYS A 115 -14.47 9.03 -10.54
N GLN A 116 -14.49 10.34 -10.24
CA GLN A 116 -15.70 11.17 -10.21
C GLN A 116 -16.81 10.61 -9.30
N ALA A 117 -16.44 9.83 -8.30
CA ALA A 117 -17.29 9.10 -7.37
C ALA A 117 -16.98 9.46 -5.89
N PRO A 118 -16.93 10.76 -5.50
CA PRO A 118 -16.59 11.15 -4.15
C PRO A 118 -17.53 10.50 -3.13
N GLU A 119 -16.98 10.06 -2.02
CA GLU A 119 -17.70 9.37 -0.92
C GLU A 119 -18.40 8.05 -1.31
N GLN A 120 -18.23 7.54 -2.55
CA GLN A 120 -18.79 6.24 -2.95
C GLN A 120 -17.87 5.08 -2.48
N TYR A 121 -17.75 4.90 -1.18
CA TYR A 121 -16.86 3.91 -0.55
C TYR A 121 -17.12 2.46 -0.96
N HIS A 122 -18.35 2.17 -1.44
CA HIS A 122 -18.65 0.85 -2.00
C HIS A 122 -17.84 0.54 -3.27
N LEU A 123 -17.49 1.57 -4.06
CA LEU A 123 -16.59 1.43 -5.21
C LEU A 123 -15.16 1.10 -4.73
N ALA A 124 -14.64 1.83 -3.72
CA ALA A 124 -13.34 1.56 -3.14
C ALA A 124 -13.22 0.12 -2.60
N ARG A 125 -14.28 -0.40 -1.94
CA ARG A 125 -14.33 -1.81 -1.50
C ARG A 125 -14.33 -2.78 -2.68
N ALA A 126 -15.17 -2.53 -3.68
CA ALA A 126 -15.27 -3.40 -4.85
C ALA A 126 -13.93 -3.51 -5.59
N LEU A 127 -13.16 -2.43 -5.63
CA LEU A 127 -11.84 -2.36 -6.27
C LEU A 127 -10.68 -2.77 -5.35
N LYS A 128 -10.94 -3.07 -4.07
CA LYS A 128 -9.94 -3.50 -3.08
C LYS A 128 -8.74 -2.54 -3.00
N VAL A 129 -9.02 -1.25 -2.94
CA VAL A 129 -8.00 -0.19 -3.08
C VAL A 129 -6.97 -0.14 -1.95
N ASP A 130 -7.26 -0.72 -0.78
CA ASP A 130 -6.38 -0.64 0.39
C ASP A 130 -4.96 -1.16 0.11
N GLY A 131 -4.84 -2.31 -0.56
CA GLY A 131 -3.55 -2.91 -0.90
C GLY A 131 -2.66 -1.98 -1.73
N PRO A 132 -3.08 -1.59 -2.94
CA PRO A 132 -2.29 -0.68 -3.78
C PRO A 132 -2.04 0.68 -3.12
N LEU A 133 -3.03 1.29 -2.45
CA LEU A 133 -2.84 2.57 -1.74
C LEU A 133 -1.79 2.48 -0.62
N GLY A 134 -1.57 1.30 -0.04
CA GLY A 134 -0.50 1.07 0.93
C GLY A 134 0.91 1.35 0.39
N GLU A 135 1.11 1.27 -0.93
CA GLU A 135 2.39 1.52 -1.58
C GLU A 135 2.61 2.99 -1.98
N PHE A 136 1.53 3.79 -2.03
CA PHE A 136 1.58 5.17 -2.55
C PHE A 136 2.59 6.04 -1.83
N SER A 137 2.56 6.07 -0.50
CA SER A 137 3.50 6.90 0.29
C SER A 137 4.95 6.56 -0.02
N ARG A 138 5.28 5.27 -0.17
CA ARG A 138 6.63 4.81 -0.50
C ARG A 138 7.06 5.21 -1.91
N VAL A 139 6.16 5.05 -2.87
CA VAL A 139 6.44 5.41 -4.27
C VAL A 139 6.55 6.92 -4.42
N LEU A 140 5.56 7.67 -3.93
CA LEU A 140 5.49 9.12 -4.08
C LEU A 140 6.62 9.86 -3.34
N LYS A 141 7.22 9.24 -2.31
CA LYS A 141 8.43 9.78 -1.66
C LYS A 141 9.59 9.93 -2.64
N LYS A 142 9.70 9.08 -3.66
CA LYS A 142 10.73 9.20 -4.72
C LYS A 142 10.49 10.38 -5.66
N TYR A 143 9.30 10.94 -5.64
CA TYR A 143 8.87 12.11 -6.41
C TYR A 143 8.70 13.35 -5.55
N ASP A 144 9.16 13.33 -4.29
CA ASP A 144 9.11 14.50 -3.42
C ASP A 144 9.88 15.67 -4.05
N ASN A 145 9.31 16.88 -3.94
CA ASN A 145 9.82 18.11 -4.52
C ASN A 145 9.87 18.13 -6.07
N ARG A 146 9.32 17.12 -6.73
CA ARG A 146 9.23 17.07 -8.21
C ARG A 146 7.88 17.64 -8.68
N ARG A 147 7.92 18.36 -9.81
CA ARG A 147 6.71 18.96 -10.40
C ARG A 147 5.71 17.93 -10.93
N ASP A 148 6.18 16.74 -11.28
CA ASP A 148 5.38 15.66 -11.85
C ASP A 148 4.77 14.70 -10.80
N LYS A 149 4.97 14.93 -9.50
CA LYS A 149 4.43 14.10 -8.42
C LYS A 149 2.92 13.88 -8.54
N GLN A 150 2.15 14.93 -8.83
CA GLN A 150 0.70 14.84 -9.00
C GLN A 150 0.31 14.05 -10.25
N LEU A 151 1.06 14.22 -11.36
CA LEU A 151 0.85 13.41 -12.55
C LEU A 151 1.07 11.92 -12.24
N VAL A 152 2.21 11.57 -11.61
CA VAL A 152 2.52 10.18 -11.24
C VAL A 152 1.43 9.60 -10.37
N LYS A 153 0.93 10.33 -9.37
CA LYS A 153 -0.19 9.88 -8.54
C LYS A 153 -1.43 9.55 -9.38
N ARG A 154 -1.79 10.39 -10.34
CA ARG A 154 -2.93 10.14 -11.23
C ARG A 154 -2.71 8.95 -12.16
N LEU A 155 -1.49 8.73 -12.67
CA LEU A 155 -1.15 7.53 -13.43
C LEU A 155 -1.31 6.25 -12.58
N MET A 156 -0.88 6.29 -11.33
CA MET A 156 -1.10 5.18 -10.39
C MET A 156 -2.61 4.90 -10.16
N PHE A 157 -3.45 5.94 -10.04
CA PHE A 157 -4.90 5.78 -9.96
C PHE A 157 -5.49 5.16 -11.23
N ALA A 158 -5.03 5.59 -12.41
CA ALA A 158 -5.47 5.01 -13.68
C ALA A 158 -5.18 3.50 -13.75
N ASN A 159 -3.98 3.09 -13.34
CA ASN A 159 -3.62 1.67 -13.22
C ASN A 159 -4.53 0.92 -12.24
N MET A 160 -4.95 1.53 -11.12
CA MET A 160 -5.88 0.91 -10.17
C MET A 160 -7.28 0.70 -10.77
N VAL A 161 -7.76 1.62 -11.61
CA VAL A 161 -9.04 1.47 -12.32
C VAL A 161 -8.96 0.32 -13.31
N VAL A 162 -7.95 0.32 -14.20
CA VAL A 162 -7.83 -0.64 -15.32
C VAL A 162 -7.39 -2.02 -14.83
N GLN A 163 -6.50 -2.07 -13.85
CA GLN A 163 -5.92 -3.31 -13.32
C GLN A 163 -5.32 -4.18 -14.44
N PRO A 164 -4.22 -3.76 -15.08
CA PRO A 164 -3.66 -4.43 -16.27
C PRO A 164 -3.24 -5.89 -16.06
N GLU A 165 -2.90 -6.25 -14.82
CA GLU A 165 -2.62 -7.64 -14.39
C GLU A 165 -3.26 -7.92 -13.03
N GLY A 166 -3.28 -9.20 -12.62
CA GLY A 166 -3.92 -9.65 -11.38
C GLY A 166 -3.42 -8.96 -10.09
N ASP A 167 -2.11 -8.69 -9.98
CA ASP A 167 -1.52 -7.96 -8.84
C ASP A 167 -1.28 -6.48 -9.16
N ILE A 168 -2.32 -5.67 -8.96
CA ILE A 168 -2.25 -4.21 -9.16
C ILE A 168 -1.21 -3.55 -8.24
N THR A 169 -0.94 -4.10 -7.07
CA THR A 169 0.06 -3.58 -6.13
C THR A 169 1.45 -3.58 -6.76
N ARG A 170 1.73 -4.57 -7.62
CA ARG A 170 2.99 -4.64 -8.38
C ARG A 170 3.13 -3.47 -9.33
N TYR A 171 2.08 -3.15 -10.12
CA TYR A 171 2.11 -1.99 -11.03
C TYR A 171 2.36 -0.68 -10.31
N VAL A 172 1.72 -0.47 -9.17
CA VAL A 172 1.98 0.71 -8.33
C VAL A 172 3.46 0.76 -7.91
N ARG A 173 4.07 -0.38 -7.55
CA ARG A 173 5.49 -0.45 -7.20
C ARG A 173 6.43 -0.16 -8.36
N ASP A 174 6.02 -0.46 -9.60
CA ASP A 174 6.83 -0.21 -10.80
C ASP A 174 7.13 1.29 -10.97
N PHE A 175 6.19 2.19 -10.67
CA PHE A 175 6.46 3.63 -10.65
C PHE A 175 7.64 3.99 -9.73
N GLY A 176 7.74 3.32 -8.58
CA GLY A 176 8.89 3.47 -7.70
C GLY A 176 10.17 2.83 -8.24
N SER A 177 10.08 1.81 -9.07
CA SER A 177 11.25 1.12 -9.64
C SER A 177 11.88 1.89 -10.80
N VAL A 178 11.07 2.61 -11.57
CA VAL A 178 11.53 3.42 -12.71
C VAL A 178 11.95 4.83 -12.31
N ALA A 179 11.55 5.31 -11.14
CA ALA A 179 11.86 6.66 -10.67
C ALA A 179 13.37 6.92 -10.66
N GLY A 180 13.83 7.93 -11.40
CA GLY A 180 15.23 8.31 -11.55
C GLY A 180 16.06 7.40 -12.46
N THR A 181 15.43 6.50 -13.22
CA THR A 181 16.09 5.67 -14.25
C THR A 181 15.84 6.22 -15.66
N ASP A 182 16.63 5.75 -16.63
CA ASP A 182 16.47 6.12 -18.05
C ASP A 182 15.11 5.68 -18.62
N ALA A 183 14.48 4.68 -18.01
CA ALA A 183 13.14 4.21 -18.41
C ALA A 183 12.00 5.16 -18.01
N GLU A 184 12.25 6.11 -17.10
CA GLU A 184 11.18 6.89 -16.47
C GLU A 184 10.42 7.78 -17.46
N ALA A 185 11.11 8.45 -18.35
CA ALA A 185 10.50 9.39 -19.29
C ALA A 185 9.56 8.68 -20.26
N ASP A 186 10.03 7.60 -20.89
CA ASP A 186 9.27 6.79 -21.84
C ASP A 186 8.09 6.08 -21.15
N PHE A 187 8.32 5.57 -19.96
CA PHE A 187 7.27 4.95 -19.15
C PHE A 187 6.12 5.94 -18.85
N LYS A 188 6.45 7.13 -18.34
CA LYS A 188 5.43 8.14 -18.05
C LYS A 188 4.69 8.62 -19.31
N ALA A 189 5.38 8.75 -20.44
CA ALA A 189 4.74 9.13 -21.69
C ALA A 189 3.73 8.07 -22.18
N ALA A 190 4.10 6.78 -22.12
CA ALA A 190 3.22 5.68 -22.48
C ALA A 190 2.02 5.56 -21.51
N GLU A 191 2.26 5.68 -20.21
CA GLU A 191 1.21 5.70 -19.18
C GLU A 191 0.24 6.88 -19.36
N LEU A 192 0.75 8.07 -19.71
CA LEU A 192 -0.06 9.26 -19.96
C LEU A 192 -0.97 9.07 -21.19
N GLN A 193 -0.46 8.46 -22.25
CA GLN A 193 -1.26 8.12 -23.43
C GLN A 193 -2.38 7.13 -23.07
N ALA A 194 -2.07 6.07 -22.33
CA ALA A 194 -3.06 5.09 -21.88
C ALA A 194 -4.09 5.70 -20.92
N MET A 195 -3.66 6.59 -20.02
CA MET A 195 -4.57 7.32 -19.11
C MET A 195 -5.50 8.27 -19.90
N SER A 196 -5.02 8.90 -20.97
CA SER A 196 -5.88 9.78 -21.79
C SER A 196 -7.01 8.98 -22.44
N GLU A 197 -6.72 7.79 -22.99
CA GLU A 197 -7.71 6.88 -23.52
C GLU A 197 -8.70 6.40 -22.43
N LEU A 198 -8.19 6.07 -21.25
CA LEU A 198 -9.02 5.71 -20.10
C LEU A 198 -10.01 6.83 -19.76
N LEU A 199 -9.55 8.08 -19.62
CA LEU A 199 -10.39 9.21 -19.25
C LEU A 199 -11.49 9.50 -20.28
N GLU A 200 -11.19 9.36 -21.58
CA GLU A 200 -12.19 9.47 -22.64
C GLU A 200 -13.26 8.39 -22.48
N LYS A 201 -12.88 7.13 -22.21
CA LYS A 201 -13.80 6.01 -22.03
C LYS A 201 -14.57 6.05 -20.72
N MET A 202 -14.01 6.66 -19.67
CA MET A 202 -14.72 6.90 -18.40
C MET A 202 -15.88 7.86 -18.60
N GLY A 203 -15.68 8.90 -19.39
CA GLY A 203 -16.69 9.95 -19.58
C GLY A 203 -16.82 10.88 -18.38
N PRO A 204 -17.87 11.74 -18.35
CA PRO A 204 -18.05 12.75 -17.31
C PRO A 204 -18.79 12.27 -16.06
N ASP A 205 -19.36 11.06 -16.09
CA ASP A 205 -20.19 10.56 -14.99
C ASP A 205 -19.37 9.83 -13.93
N ALA A 206 -19.93 9.69 -12.74
CA ALA A 206 -19.34 8.92 -11.65
C ALA A 206 -19.07 7.46 -12.10
N LEU A 207 -17.85 6.99 -11.86
CA LEU A 207 -17.45 5.63 -12.23
C LEU A 207 -18.24 4.61 -11.39
N THR A 208 -18.90 3.67 -12.06
CA THR A 208 -19.61 2.56 -11.42
C THR A 208 -18.83 1.27 -11.52
N ARG A 209 -19.21 0.28 -10.72
CA ARG A 209 -18.60 -1.06 -10.77
C ARG A 209 -18.78 -1.72 -12.15
N GLU A 210 -19.93 -1.53 -12.77
CA GLU A 210 -20.25 -2.03 -14.10
C GLU A 210 -19.34 -1.40 -15.13
N LYS A 211 -19.16 -0.08 -15.08
CA LYS A 211 -18.26 0.66 -15.99
C LYS A 211 -16.81 0.25 -15.80
N VAL A 212 -16.35 0.03 -14.56
CA VAL A 212 -15.01 -0.54 -14.30
C VAL A 212 -14.85 -1.92 -14.93
N SER A 213 -15.86 -2.79 -14.85
CA SER A 213 -15.84 -4.11 -15.48
C SER A 213 -15.73 -4.03 -17.00
N GLU A 214 -16.45 -3.08 -17.61
CA GLU A 214 -16.36 -2.79 -19.05
C GLU A 214 -14.95 -2.35 -19.45
N LEU A 215 -14.38 -1.36 -18.73
CA LEU A 215 -13.03 -0.84 -18.98
C LEU A 215 -11.96 -1.93 -18.84
N ARG A 216 -12.08 -2.81 -17.85
CA ARG A 216 -11.18 -3.96 -17.65
C ARG A 216 -11.32 -5.05 -18.71
N SER A 217 -12.44 -5.10 -19.40
CA SER A 217 -12.68 -6.03 -20.51
C SER A 217 -12.21 -5.48 -21.86
N ASP A 218 -11.84 -4.20 -21.91
CA ASP A 218 -11.29 -3.58 -23.12
C ASP A 218 -9.82 -3.95 -23.29
N GLY A 219 -9.56 -4.95 -24.12
CA GLY A 219 -8.21 -5.48 -24.36
C GLY A 219 -7.22 -4.41 -24.84
N ASN A 220 -7.62 -3.47 -25.68
CA ASN A 220 -6.73 -2.43 -26.20
C ASN A 220 -6.29 -1.47 -25.07
N LEU A 221 -7.24 -1.05 -24.25
CA LEU A 221 -6.97 -0.19 -23.10
C LEU A 221 -6.03 -0.89 -22.08
N VAL A 222 -6.38 -2.11 -21.69
CA VAL A 222 -5.58 -2.94 -20.77
C VAL A 222 -4.16 -3.16 -21.29
N ASP A 223 -4.04 -3.49 -22.57
CA ASP A 223 -2.73 -3.72 -23.24
C ASP A 223 -1.88 -2.44 -23.30
N GLY A 224 -2.49 -1.27 -23.36
CA GLY A 224 -1.78 0.01 -23.30
C GLY A 224 -0.96 0.13 -22.03
N PHE A 225 -1.61 0.00 -20.87
CA PHE A 225 -0.97 0.02 -19.55
C PHE A 225 0.01 -1.13 -19.35
N LYS A 226 -0.38 -2.35 -19.77
CA LYS A 226 0.46 -3.53 -19.64
C LYS A 226 1.79 -3.35 -20.40
N ARG A 227 1.74 -2.93 -21.66
CA ARG A 227 2.94 -2.71 -22.48
C ARG A 227 3.85 -1.63 -21.90
N ALA A 228 3.28 -0.55 -21.33
CA ALA A 228 4.06 0.50 -20.67
C ALA A 228 4.86 -0.08 -19.49
N GLY A 229 4.20 -0.83 -18.62
CA GLY A 229 4.84 -1.47 -17.46
C GLY A 229 5.88 -2.55 -17.88
N ASP A 230 5.56 -3.40 -18.85
CA ASP A 230 6.47 -4.46 -19.31
C ASP A 230 7.76 -3.88 -19.90
N ARG A 231 7.67 -2.87 -20.76
CA ARG A 231 8.84 -2.18 -21.33
C ARG A 231 9.69 -1.53 -20.27
N ALA A 232 9.07 -0.85 -19.30
CA ALA A 232 9.79 -0.21 -18.22
C ALA A 232 10.53 -1.23 -17.34
N ARG A 233 9.87 -2.34 -16.99
CA ARG A 233 10.49 -3.43 -16.22
C ARG A 233 11.67 -4.05 -16.95
N GLU A 234 11.53 -4.31 -18.27
CA GLU A 234 12.59 -4.88 -19.08
C GLU A 234 13.80 -3.93 -19.16
N THR A 235 13.58 -2.63 -19.37
CA THR A 235 14.65 -1.64 -19.41
C THR A 235 15.39 -1.56 -18.05
N VAL A 236 14.65 -1.47 -16.93
CA VAL A 236 15.24 -1.45 -15.59
C VAL A 236 16.01 -2.74 -15.30
N ARG A 237 15.46 -3.89 -15.70
CA ARG A 237 16.12 -5.19 -15.53
C ARG A 237 17.42 -5.26 -16.31
N ARG A 238 17.40 -4.81 -17.57
CA ARG A 238 18.60 -4.81 -18.44
C ARG A 238 19.71 -3.94 -17.85
N VAL A 239 19.40 -2.71 -17.42
CA VAL A 239 20.37 -1.82 -16.78
C VAL A 239 20.96 -2.48 -15.52
N LYS A 240 20.11 -3.04 -14.66
CA LYS A 240 20.56 -3.76 -13.46
C LYS A 240 21.48 -4.95 -13.80
N LEU A 241 21.15 -5.70 -14.86
CA LEU A 241 22.01 -6.81 -15.29
C LEU A 241 23.37 -6.34 -15.82
N MET A 242 23.41 -5.18 -16.48
CA MET A 242 24.67 -4.59 -16.93
C MET A 242 25.54 -4.05 -15.78
N ASP A 243 24.92 -3.37 -14.82
CA ASP A 243 25.61 -2.73 -13.71
C ASP A 243 25.95 -3.70 -12.56
N THR A 244 25.18 -4.78 -12.41
CA THR A 244 25.30 -5.70 -11.28
C THR A 244 26.67 -6.37 -11.17
N PRO A 245 27.31 -6.87 -12.25
CA PRO A 245 28.63 -7.50 -12.15
C PRO A 245 29.70 -6.52 -11.66
N ALA A 246 29.76 -5.32 -12.25
CA ALA A 246 30.73 -4.30 -11.87
C ALA A 246 30.54 -3.86 -10.41
N LYS A 247 29.29 -3.65 -10.01
CA LYS A 247 28.96 -3.30 -8.62
C LYS A 247 29.34 -4.42 -7.65
N LYS A 248 28.97 -5.67 -7.94
CA LYS A 248 29.26 -6.80 -7.06
C LYS A 248 30.77 -7.05 -6.90
N SER A 249 31.56 -6.87 -7.97
CA SER A 249 33.02 -6.99 -7.88
C SER A 249 33.63 -5.89 -7.01
N ALA A 250 33.15 -4.64 -7.16
CA ALA A 250 33.56 -3.53 -6.32
C ALA A 250 33.17 -3.71 -4.85
N ASP A 251 31.93 -4.15 -4.58
CA ASP A 251 31.45 -4.44 -3.22
C ASP A 251 32.29 -5.57 -2.57
N CYS A 252 32.63 -6.65 -3.32
CA CYS A 252 33.44 -7.74 -2.85
C CYS A 252 34.86 -7.24 -2.47
N LEU A 253 35.48 -6.44 -3.31
CA LEU A 253 36.79 -5.83 -3.01
C LEU A 253 36.72 -5.00 -1.73
N SER A 254 35.70 -4.12 -1.62
CA SER A 254 35.51 -3.26 -0.44
C SER A 254 35.31 -4.06 0.85
N GLU A 255 34.61 -5.21 0.79
CA GLU A 255 34.46 -6.09 1.96
C GLU A 255 35.80 -6.80 2.34
N LEU A 256 36.59 -7.21 1.37
CA LEU A 256 37.91 -7.81 1.63
C LEU A 256 38.90 -6.80 2.22
N GLU A 257 38.87 -5.56 1.77
CA GLU A 257 39.69 -4.47 2.30
C GLU A 257 39.41 -4.14 3.79
N LYS A 258 38.27 -4.53 4.31
CA LYS A 258 37.91 -4.38 5.74
C LYS A 258 38.54 -5.44 6.63
N ILE A 259 39.14 -6.49 6.08
CA ILE A 259 39.86 -7.51 6.84
C ILE A 259 41.28 -6.96 7.13
N LEU A 260 41.41 -6.35 8.28
CA LEU A 260 42.69 -5.78 8.71
C LEU A 260 43.63 -6.87 9.28
N PRO A 261 44.94 -6.75 9.09
CA PRO A 261 45.91 -7.71 9.68
C PRO A 261 45.73 -7.93 11.18
N GLU A 262 45.42 -6.86 11.93
CA GLU A 262 45.23 -6.93 13.39
C GLU A 262 44.01 -7.81 13.76
N MET A 263 43.02 -7.98 12.86
CA MET A 263 41.90 -8.90 13.08
C MET A 263 42.32 -10.37 12.99
N LEU A 264 43.37 -10.66 12.23
CA LEU A 264 43.90 -12.02 12.08
C LEU A 264 44.76 -12.40 13.28
N ASP A 265 45.44 -11.44 13.91
CA ASP A 265 46.37 -11.68 15.04
C ASP A 265 45.62 -12.18 16.29
N VAL A 266 44.32 -11.96 16.41
CA VAL A 266 43.51 -12.37 17.56
C VAL A 266 42.77 -13.70 17.35
N LEU A 267 42.86 -14.32 16.17
CA LEU A 267 42.19 -15.57 15.82
C LEU A 267 42.96 -16.80 16.24
N GLY A 268 42.29 -17.85 16.68
CA GLY A 268 42.84 -19.15 16.91
C GLY A 268 43.16 -19.91 15.60
N PRO A 269 43.99 -21.00 15.69
CA PRO A 269 44.39 -21.76 14.49
C PRO A 269 43.24 -22.26 13.61
N ASP A 270 42.17 -22.75 14.24
CA ASP A 270 41.01 -23.27 13.52
C ASP A 270 40.21 -22.14 12.78
N GLU A 271 40.18 -20.96 13.38
CA GLU A 271 39.50 -19.78 12.80
C GLU A 271 40.35 -19.21 11.65
N LEU A 272 41.63 -19.15 11.79
CA LEU A 272 42.56 -18.77 10.73
C LEU A 272 42.47 -19.71 9.51
N GLU A 273 42.40 -21.02 9.75
CA GLU A 273 42.22 -22.00 8.66
C GLU A 273 40.87 -21.85 7.97
N LYS A 274 39.80 -21.49 8.71
CA LYS A 274 38.51 -21.20 8.13
C LYS A 274 38.51 -19.93 7.27
N VAL A 275 39.16 -18.86 7.75
CA VAL A 275 39.35 -17.62 6.97
C VAL A 275 40.15 -17.91 5.71
N ARG A 276 41.27 -18.66 5.82
CA ARG A 276 42.11 -19.06 4.70
C ARG A 276 41.32 -19.81 3.63
N ARG A 277 40.52 -20.81 4.02
CA ARG A 277 39.65 -21.58 3.08
C ARG A 277 38.63 -20.68 2.35
N ASN A 278 38.04 -19.73 3.05
CA ASN A 278 37.09 -18.80 2.44
C ASN A 278 37.79 -17.88 1.43
N LEU A 279 38.99 -17.37 1.76
CA LEU A 279 39.76 -16.51 0.87
C LEU A 279 40.24 -17.27 -0.38
N VAL A 280 40.64 -18.54 -0.23
CA VAL A 280 40.99 -19.40 -1.39
C VAL A 280 39.76 -19.58 -2.30
N ALA A 281 38.58 -19.89 -1.74
CA ALA A 281 37.37 -20.03 -2.53
C ALA A 281 36.96 -18.73 -3.26
N VAL A 282 37.23 -17.58 -2.65
CA VAL A 282 37.01 -16.27 -3.30
C VAL A 282 38.02 -16.10 -4.45
N ALA A 283 39.31 -16.43 -4.25
CA ALA A 283 40.33 -16.33 -5.29
C ALA A 283 39.97 -17.23 -6.49
N ASP A 284 39.64 -18.49 -6.25
CA ASP A 284 39.24 -19.45 -7.29
C ASP A 284 38.05 -18.90 -8.10
N LYS A 285 37.03 -18.30 -7.43
CA LYS A 285 35.89 -17.73 -8.13
C LYS A 285 36.21 -16.47 -8.91
N VAL A 286 37.15 -15.65 -8.43
CA VAL A 286 37.65 -14.47 -9.16
C VAL A 286 38.38 -14.91 -10.43
N GLU A 287 39.26 -15.91 -10.36
CA GLU A 287 39.99 -16.46 -11.53
C GLU A 287 38.99 -17.02 -12.59
N GLU A 288 37.99 -17.80 -12.15
CA GLU A 288 36.94 -18.31 -13.05
C GLU A 288 36.23 -17.17 -13.79
N LEU A 289 35.82 -16.11 -13.05
CA LEU A 289 35.09 -14.98 -13.65
C LEU A 289 35.94 -14.16 -14.60
N ILE A 290 37.25 -13.99 -14.30
CA ILE A 290 38.20 -13.31 -15.19
C ILE A 290 38.33 -14.12 -16.49
N GLY A 291 38.50 -15.45 -16.41
CA GLY A 291 38.55 -16.32 -17.57
C GLY A 291 37.31 -16.23 -18.45
N GLU A 292 36.13 -16.20 -17.83
CA GLU A 292 34.84 -15.99 -18.55
C GLU A 292 34.78 -14.62 -19.23
N ILE A 293 35.35 -13.57 -18.66
CA ILE A 293 35.40 -12.22 -19.27
C ILE A 293 36.35 -12.24 -20.48
N ASP A 294 37.54 -12.83 -20.32
CA ASP A 294 38.54 -12.88 -21.36
C ASP A 294 38.06 -13.69 -22.60
N GLU A 295 37.24 -14.72 -22.38
CA GLU A 295 36.60 -15.47 -23.48
C GLU A 295 35.53 -14.67 -24.25
N ARG A 296 34.96 -13.60 -23.65
CA ARG A 296 33.93 -12.76 -24.25
C ARG A 296 34.46 -11.44 -24.83
N ALA A 297 35.69 -11.08 -24.51
CA ALA A 297 36.35 -9.86 -24.98
C ALA A 297 37.02 -10.07 -26.35
#